data_908e46aaacd9659fc540ffd017d9af53
#
_entry.id   908e46aaacd9659fc540ffd017d9af53
#
_cell.length_a   1.000
_cell.length_b   1.000
_cell.length_c   1.000
_cell.angle_alpha   90.00
_cell.angle_beta   90.00
_cell.angle_gamma   90.00
#
_symmetry.space_group_name_H-M   'P 1'
#
loop_
_entity.id
_entity.type
_entity.pdbx_description
1 polymer ?
#
loop_
_entity_poly.entity_id
_entity_poly.type
_entity_poly.pdbx_seq_one_letter_code
_entity_poly.pdbx_strand_id
1 'polypeptide(L)'
;MNNRLFFGIFVFCALALVVYLFKPYLLDIFIAALLAVAVSNVQIAFLSLTKNRKTLSSALTTSVLLCLFIAPLLYAVVEIAKYAAGFDINNVTKTIEFIKNYDFRMPESINFLEPKIKEFVGGLDIKMLFSQLATNLASLGKLSLKFGVDMIIILVFFFFCNLYGNELISYLKYALPLKQNDTESILSEVGNVMSVVFYSTIANMIIQGFLFAIITSFYGYDGVLTGIFFSFASLIPVVGGILAWGPISIYEFANGNIAAAITIAIYTIVVISFAADTLLKPLVIKFINSKLVKIPTKINELLIFFAMLAGITTFGFWGVILGPAIVTFFISTIKLYTLLRERNFV
;
A
#
# COMPACT_ATOMS: atom_id res chain seq x y z
N MET A 1 -19.77 2.49 -47.48
CA MET A 1 -19.41 2.46 -46.05
C MET A 1 -19.26 3.90 -45.58
N ASN A 2 -19.93 4.28 -44.50
CA ASN A 2 -19.92 5.68 -44.04
C ASN A 2 -18.49 6.03 -43.58
N ASN A 3 -17.85 7.06 -44.16
CA ASN A 3 -16.46 7.43 -43.89
C ASN A 3 -16.19 7.59 -42.39
N ARG A 4 -17.19 8.06 -41.64
CA ARG A 4 -17.09 8.18 -40.14
C ARG A 4 -16.99 6.83 -39.47
N LEU A 5 -17.74 5.82 -39.94
CA LEU A 5 -17.75 4.47 -39.39
C LEU A 5 -16.42 3.75 -39.69
N PHE A 6 -15.91 3.90 -40.93
CA PHE A 6 -14.60 3.37 -41.32
C PHE A 6 -13.47 3.95 -40.44
N PHE A 7 -13.47 5.28 -40.29
CA PHE A 7 -12.44 5.93 -39.46
C PHE A 7 -12.54 5.54 -37.99
N GLY A 8 -13.76 5.38 -37.45
CA GLY A 8 -13.99 4.90 -36.10
C GLY A 8 -13.45 3.49 -35.89
N ILE A 9 -13.71 2.56 -36.82
CA ILE A 9 -13.17 1.19 -36.77
C ILE A 9 -11.64 1.20 -36.86
N PHE A 10 -11.06 2.02 -37.72
CA PHE A 10 -9.61 2.14 -37.87
C PHE A 10 -8.94 2.62 -36.59
N VAL A 11 -9.50 3.67 -35.96
CA VAL A 11 -9.00 4.19 -34.65
C VAL A 11 -9.15 3.13 -33.58
N PHE A 12 -10.27 2.41 -33.54
CA PHE A 12 -10.48 1.33 -32.55
C PHE A 12 -9.48 0.18 -32.75
N CYS A 13 -9.21 -0.24 -33.98
CA CYS A 13 -8.20 -1.25 -34.29
C CYS A 13 -6.80 -0.79 -33.88
N ALA A 14 -6.45 0.47 -34.18
CA ALA A 14 -5.17 1.04 -33.75
C ALA A 14 -5.02 1.06 -32.23
N LEU A 15 -6.08 1.47 -31.50
CA LEU A 15 -6.11 1.44 -30.03
C LEU A 15 -5.97 0.00 -29.49
N ALA A 16 -6.68 -0.95 -30.09
CA ALA A 16 -6.59 -2.37 -29.69
C ALA A 16 -5.17 -2.92 -29.88
N LEU A 17 -4.48 -2.55 -30.95
CA LEU A 17 -3.07 -2.92 -31.17
C LEU A 17 -2.15 -2.30 -30.11
N VAL A 18 -2.36 -1.02 -29.75
CA VAL A 18 -1.60 -0.35 -28.70
C VAL A 18 -1.83 -1.04 -27.35
N VAL A 19 -3.09 -1.32 -26.99
CA VAL A 19 -3.43 -2.03 -25.75
C VAL A 19 -2.81 -3.43 -25.73
N TYR A 20 -2.84 -4.14 -26.85
CA TYR A 20 -2.20 -5.46 -26.98
C TYR A 20 -0.69 -5.39 -26.82
N LEU A 21 -0.02 -4.40 -27.41
CA LEU A 21 1.41 -4.17 -27.30
C LEU A 21 1.83 -3.90 -25.84
N PHE A 22 1.08 -3.05 -25.15
CA PHE A 22 1.38 -2.65 -23.77
C PHE A 22 0.75 -3.58 -22.73
N LYS A 23 0.06 -4.66 -23.14
CA LYS A 23 -0.62 -5.60 -22.24
C LYS A 23 0.19 -6.00 -21.00
N PRO A 24 1.51 -6.36 -21.07
CA PRO A 24 2.29 -6.74 -19.90
C PRO A 24 2.53 -5.57 -18.93
N TYR A 25 2.44 -4.34 -19.39
CA TYR A 25 2.74 -3.13 -18.60
C TYR A 25 1.50 -2.29 -18.27
N LEU A 26 0.30 -2.72 -18.68
CA LEU A 26 -0.92 -1.92 -18.47
C LEU A 26 -1.18 -1.61 -16.99
N LEU A 27 -0.93 -2.58 -16.12
CA LEU A 27 -1.08 -2.40 -14.69
C LEU A 27 -0.09 -1.36 -14.16
N ASP A 28 1.18 -1.46 -14.56
CA ASP A 28 2.26 -0.57 -14.12
C ASP A 28 2.02 0.87 -14.61
N ILE A 29 1.58 1.02 -15.86
CA ILE A 29 1.20 2.31 -16.45
C ILE A 29 0.04 2.93 -15.67
N PHE A 30 -0.97 2.12 -15.34
CA PHE A 30 -2.14 2.60 -14.60
C PHE A 30 -1.78 3.02 -13.17
N ILE A 31 -0.95 2.22 -12.47
CA ILE A 31 -0.42 2.57 -11.16
C ILE A 31 0.40 3.87 -11.23
N ALA A 32 1.32 3.96 -12.19
CA ALA A 32 2.14 5.15 -12.39
C ALA A 32 1.32 6.41 -12.65
N ALA A 33 0.28 6.30 -13.47
CA ALA A 33 -0.64 7.41 -13.75
C ALA A 33 -1.42 7.83 -12.49
N LEU A 34 -1.94 6.87 -11.71
CA LEU A 34 -2.63 7.16 -10.46
C LEU A 34 -1.72 7.81 -9.42
N LEU A 35 -0.49 7.31 -9.28
CA LEU A 35 0.52 7.91 -8.40
C LEU A 35 0.87 9.33 -8.84
N ALA A 36 1.04 9.58 -10.15
CA ALA A 36 1.30 10.91 -10.67
C ALA A 36 0.16 11.89 -10.38
N VAL A 37 -1.08 11.42 -10.50
CA VAL A 37 -2.27 12.21 -10.12
C VAL A 37 -2.28 12.46 -8.61
N ALA A 38 -2.02 11.45 -7.79
CA ALA A 38 -2.00 11.55 -6.33
C ALA A 38 -0.97 12.58 -5.83
N VAL A 39 0.23 12.62 -6.42
CA VAL A 39 1.30 13.53 -6.02
C VAL A 39 1.39 14.81 -6.86
N SER A 40 0.38 15.11 -7.66
CA SER A 40 0.40 16.29 -8.56
C SER A 40 0.72 17.60 -7.85
N ASN A 41 0.29 17.78 -6.59
CA ASN A 41 0.61 18.96 -5.79
C ASN A 41 2.11 19.06 -5.45
N VAL A 42 2.77 17.93 -5.19
CA VAL A 42 4.24 17.88 -4.99
C VAL A 42 4.96 18.21 -6.29
N GLN A 43 4.49 17.68 -7.41
CA GLN A 43 5.02 18.01 -8.74
C GLN A 43 4.93 19.52 -9.04
N ILE A 44 3.79 20.16 -8.74
CA ILE A 44 3.59 21.60 -8.90
C ILE A 44 4.55 22.39 -7.99
N ALA A 45 4.73 21.96 -6.74
CA ALA A 45 5.66 22.59 -5.80
C ALA A 45 7.12 22.50 -6.33
N PHE A 46 7.56 21.35 -6.81
CA PHE A 46 8.87 21.23 -7.43
C PHE A 46 9.01 22.00 -8.75
N LEU A 47 7.93 22.12 -9.51
CA LEU A 47 7.93 22.91 -10.74
C LEU A 47 8.20 24.40 -10.44
N SER A 48 7.59 24.93 -9.39
CA SER A 48 7.85 26.30 -8.93
C SER A 48 9.29 26.48 -8.42
N LEU A 49 9.81 25.53 -7.65
CA LEU A 49 11.19 25.55 -7.14
C LEU A 49 12.25 25.45 -8.25
N THR A 50 11.94 24.69 -9.31
CA THR A 50 12.86 24.48 -10.45
C THR A 50 12.70 25.52 -11.57
N LYS A 51 12.04 26.65 -11.30
CA LYS A 51 11.81 27.72 -12.29
C LYS A 51 11.14 27.20 -13.57
N ASN A 52 10.09 26.39 -13.43
CA ASN A 52 9.31 25.77 -14.51
C ASN A 52 10.10 24.78 -15.40
N ARG A 53 11.19 24.20 -14.92
CA ARG A 53 11.92 23.14 -15.63
C ARG A 53 11.20 21.80 -15.42
N LYS A 54 10.29 21.43 -16.34
CA LYS A 54 9.45 20.23 -16.26
C LYS A 54 10.27 18.95 -16.00
N THR A 55 11.36 18.73 -16.74
CA THR A 55 12.18 17.53 -16.60
C THR A 55 12.80 17.42 -15.22
N LEU A 56 13.35 18.52 -14.68
CA LEU A 56 13.98 18.54 -13.37
C LEU A 56 12.96 18.34 -12.25
N SER A 57 11.80 18.98 -12.36
CA SER A 57 10.68 18.78 -11.42
C SER A 57 10.22 17.32 -11.40
N SER A 58 10.01 16.71 -12.58
CA SER A 58 9.60 15.31 -12.68
C SER A 58 10.66 14.35 -12.13
N ALA A 59 11.94 14.63 -12.37
CA ALA A 59 13.04 13.85 -11.80
C ALA A 59 13.05 13.94 -10.26
N LEU A 60 12.88 15.14 -9.69
CA LEU A 60 12.82 15.32 -8.23
C LEU A 60 11.62 14.60 -7.62
N THR A 61 10.43 14.72 -8.23
CA THR A 61 9.23 14.01 -7.75
C THR A 61 9.42 12.48 -7.79
N THR A 62 10.02 11.97 -8.87
CA THR A 62 10.34 10.54 -8.99
C THR A 62 11.39 10.09 -7.97
N SER A 63 12.41 10.92 -7.72
CA SER A 63 13.42 10.63 -6.69
C SER A 63 12.82 10.58 -5.29
N VAL A 64 11.86 11.43 -4.96
CA VAL A 64 11.15 11.38 -3.67
C VAL A 64 10.39 10.06 -3.53
N LEU A 65 9.68 9.62 -4.58
CA LEU A 65 8.96 8.34 -4.55
C LEU A 65 9.93 7.16 -4.42
N LEU A 66 11.05 7.21 -5.14
CA LEU A 66 12.11 6.20 -5.05
C LEU A 66 12.68 6.12 -3.63
N CYS A 67 13.04 7.25 -3.02
CA CYS A 67 13.55 7.29 -1.65
C CYS A 67 12.51 6.82 -0.62
N LEU A 68 11.24 7.12 -0.84
CA LEU A 68 10.17 6.78 0.09
C LEU A 68 9.85 5.27 0.11
N PHE A 69 9.88 4.62 -1.06
CA PHE A 69 9.49 3.20 -1.18
C PHE A 69 10.66 2.27 -1.40
N ILE A 70 11.55 2.59 -2.36
CA ILE A 70 12.60 1.64 -2.77
C ILE A 70 13.75 1.63 -1.78
N ALA A 71 14.18 2.78 -1.27
CA ALA A 71 15.31 2.82 -0.35
C ALA A 71 15.05 2.04 0.95
N PRO A 72 13.89 2.19 1.65
CA PRO A 72 13.57 1.38 2.81
C PRO A 72 13.46 -0.11 2.50
N LEU A 73 12.86 -0.46 1.35
CA LEU A 73 12.76 -1.86 0.93
C LEU A 73 14.11 -2.50 0.66
N LEU A 74 15.00 -1.80 -0.04
CA LEU A 74 16.37 -2.29 -0.28
C LEU A 74 17.12 -2.47 1.03
N TYR A 75 17.01 -1.52 1.95
CA TYR A 75 17.59 -1.64 3.28
C TYR A 75 17.06 -2.90 3.99
N ALA A 76 15.73 -3.07 4.05
CA ALA A 76 15.12 -4.22 4.67
C ALA A 76 15.56 -5.56 4.03
N VAL A 77 15.64 -5.63 2.70
CA VAL A 77 16.10 -6.84 1.99
C VAL A 77 17.54 -7.17 2.35
N VAL A 78 18.43 -6.16 2.40
CA VAL A 78 19.85 -6.37 2.76
C VAL A 78 19.99 -6.84 4.20
N GLU A 79 19.29 -6.21 5.14
CA GLU A 79 19.35 -6.60 6.55
C GLU A 79 18.73 -7.99 6.79
N ILE A 80 17.58 -8.29 6.19
CA ILE A 80 16.98 -9.62 6.27
C ILE A 80 17.94 -10.69 5.70
N ALA A 81 18.64 -10.40 4.59
CA ALA A 81 19.62 -11.33 4.03
C ALA A 81 20.79 -11.59 4.98
N LYS A 82 21.28 -10.55 5.68
CA LYS A 82 22.33 -10.71 6.72
C LYS A 82 21.84 -11.57 7.89
N TYR A 83 20.63 -11.30 8.39
CA TYR A 83 20.02 -12.09 9.46
C TYR A 83 19.78 -13.54 9.02
N ALA A 84 19.30 -13.75 7.80
CA ALA A 84 19.07 -15.09 7.26
C ALA A 84 20.37 -15.92 7.11
N ALA A 85 21.49 -15.26 6.78
CA ALA A 85 22.80 -15.93 6.67
C ALA A 85 23.33 -16.40 8.04
N GLY A 86 22.95 -15.74 9.14
CA GLY A 86 23.31 -16.11 10.52
C GLY A 86 22.20 -16.88 11.27
N PHE A 87 21.14 -17.28 10.60
CA PHE A 87 19.96 -17.83 11.23
C PHE A 87 20.17 -19.30 11.67
N ASP A 88 20.04 -19.55 12.99
CA ASP A 88 20.12 -20.88 13.57
C ASP A 88 18.71 -21.50 13.73
N ILE A 89 18.44 -22.52 12.93
CA ILE A 89 17.17 -23.28 12.96
C ILE A 89 16.90 -23.87 14.36
N ASN A 90 17.95 -24.21 15.11
CA ASN A 90 17.79 -24.79 16.43
C ASN A 90 17.12 -23.85 17.43
N ASN A 91 17.31 -22.53 17.28
CA ASN A 91 16.64 -21.56 18.15
C ASN A 91 15.14 -21.52 17.92
N VAL A 92 14.67 -21.66 16.69
CA VAL A 92 13.24 -21.71 16.39
C VAL A 92 12.62 -23.01 16.87
N THR A 93 13.33 -24.13 16.71
CA THR A 93 12.86 -25.42 17.22
C THR A 93 12.68 -25.37 18.73
N LYS A 94 13.66 -24.83 19.46
CA LYS A 94 13.56 -24.61 20.94
C LYS A 94 12.39 -23.70 21.29
N THR A 95 12.19 -22.62 20.56
CA THR A 95 11.08 -21.68 20.76
C THR A 95 9.73 -22.37 20.66
N ILE A 96 9.55 -23.21 19.67
CA ILE A 96 8.26 -23.90 19.45
C ILE A 96 8.08 -25.06 20.43
N GLU A 97 9.14 -25.80 20.76
CA GLU A 97 9.09 -26.82 21.81
C GLU A 97 8.73 -26.21 23.17
N PHE A 98 9.29 -25.02 23.49
CA PHE A 98 8.91 -24.30 24.70
C PHE A 98 7.42 -23.96 24.70
N ILE A 99 6.88 -23.42 23.61
CA ILE A 99 5.46 -23.05 23.51
C ILE A 99 4.55 -24.29 23.58
N LYS A 100 4.94 -25.42 22.95
CA LYS A 100 4.18 -26.68 23.00
C LYS A 100 4.10 -27.26 24.40
N ASN A 101 5.18 -27.13 25.17
CA ASN A 101 5.28 -27.69 26.52
C ASN A 101 4.90 -26.69 27.61
N TYR A 102 4.56 -25.45 27.25
CA TYR A 102 4.20 -24.42 28.22
C TYR A 102 2.80 -24.69 28.80
N ASP A 103 2.72 -24.71 30.12
CA ASP A 103 1.46 -24.86 30.85
C ASP A 103 0.73 -23.52 30.94
N PHE A 104 -0.21 -23.28 30.03
CA PHE A 104 -0.99 -22.05 29.97
C PHE A 104 -2.00 -22.04 31.13
N ARG A 105 -1.60 -21.57 32.30
CA ARG A 105 -2.52 -21.34 33.44
C ARG A 105 -3.33 -20.06 33.17
N MET A 106 -4.55 -20.21 32.71
CA MET A 106 -5.44 -19.10 32.44
C MET A 106 -6.34 -18.79 33.65
N PRO A 107 -6.73 -17.53 33.86
CA PRO A 107 -7.78 -17.17 34.81
C PRO A 107 -9.07 -17.93 34.49
N GLU A 108 -9.86 -18.27 35.51
CA GLU A 108 -11.10 -19.05 35.35
C GLU A 108 -12.05 -18.48 34.30
N SER A 109 -12.10 -17.13 34.17
CA SER A 109 -12.97 -16.43 33.22
C SER A 109 -12.64 -16.71 31.75
N ILE A 110 -11.43 -17.17 31.41
CA ILE A 110 -10.98 -17.43 30.03
C ILE A 110 -10.44 -18.85 29.83
N ASN A 111 -10.63 -19.73 30.82
CA ASN A 111 -10.10 -21.10 30.79
C ASN A 111 -10.68 -21.96 29.65
N PHE A 112 -11.83 -21.55 29.08
CA PHE A 112 -12.40 -22.19 27.87
C PHE A 112 -11.52 -22.06 26.62
N LEU A 113 -10.55 -21.13 26.61
CA LEU A 113 -9.61 -20.95 25.50
C LEU A 113 -8.40 -21.89 25.60
N GLU A 114 -8.06 -22.39 26.77
CA GLU A 114 -6.89 -23.25 26.99
C GLU A 114 -6.85 -24.48 26.07
N PRO A 115 -7.93 -25.30 25.96
CA PRO A 115 -7.91 -26.46 25.07
C PRO A 115 -7.77 -26.08 23.59
N LYS A 116 -8.37 -24.97 23.16
CA LYS A 116 -8.25 -24.49 21.78
C LYS A 116 -6.85 -24.00 21.46
N ILE A 117 -6.19 -23.33 22.40
CA ILE A 117 -4.81 -22.88 22.24
C ILE A 117 -3.87 -24.09 22.22
N LYS A 118 -4.05 -25.05 23.13
CA LYS A 118 -3.24 -26.29 23.14
C LYS A 118 -3.42 -27.09 21.85
N GLU A 119 -4.63 -27.21 21.34
CA GLU A 119 -4.94 -27.87 20.06
C GLU A 119 -4.27 -27.15 18.87
N PHE A 120 -4.41 -25.81 18.80
CA PHE A 120 -3.81 -24.99 17.74
C PHE A 120 -2.27 -25.10 17.76
N VAL A 121 -1.66 -24.92 18.93
CA VAL A 121 -0.20 -24.98 19.10
C VAL A 121 0.31 -26.41 18.88
N GLY A 122 -0.40 -27.42 19.38
CA GLY A 122 -0.07 -28.85 19.17
C GLY A 122 -0.12 -29.29 17.70
N GLY A 123 -1.04 -28.73 16.95
CA GLY A 123 -1.21 -28.96 15.51
C GLY A 123 -0.17 -28.28 14.61
N LEU A 124 0.67 -27.40 15.14
CA LEU A 124 1.72 -26.75 14.38
C LEU A 124 2.84 -27.74 14.05
N ASP A 125 2.92 -28.18 12.80
CA ASP A 125 4.05 -28.95 12.28
C ASP A 125 5.19 -28.02 11.86
N ILE A 126 6.20 -27.96 12.70
CA ILE A 126 7.37 -27.08 12.56
C ILE A 126 8.18 -27.44 11.33
N LYS A 127 8.36 -28.74 11.04
CA LYS A 127 9.12 -29.19 9.87
C LYS A 127 8.40 -28.80 8.59
N MET A 128 7.08 -28.90 8.59
CA MET A 128 6.23 -28.49 7.46
C MET A 128 6.27 -26.98 7.27
N LEU A 129 6.13 -26.20 8.35
CA LEU A 129 6.23 -24.73 8.30
C LEU A 129 7.60 -24.27 7.80
N PHE A 130 8.67 -24.90 8.29
CA PHE A 130 10.04 -24.58 7.85
C PHE A 130 10.33 -25.01 6.41
N SER A 131 9.88 -26.18 5.99
CA SER A 131 10.02 -26.61 4.60
C SER A 131 9.24 -25.72 3.65
N GLN A 132 8.05 -25.29 4.05
CA GLN A 132 7.26 -24.31 3.30
C GLN A 132 7.91 -22.92 3.31
N LEU A 133 8.46 -22.46 4.43
CA LEU A 133 9.22 -21.21 4.50
C LEU A 133 10.49 -21.27 3.62
N ALA A 134 11.26 -22.35 3.68
CA ALA A 134 12.46 -22.52 2.84
C ALA A 134 12.09 -22.56 1.34
N THR A 135 11.04 -23.27 0.98
CA THR A 135 10.54 -23.34 -0.41
C THR A 135 9.96 -21.96 -0.84
N ASN A 136 9.28 -21.28 0.08
CA ASN A 136 8.75 -19.96 -0.17
C ASN A 136 9.84 -18.87 -0.20
N LEU A 137 10.94 -19.00 0.57
CA LEU A 137 12.09 -18.08 0.48
C LEU A 137 12.72 -18.10 -0.91
N ALA A 138 12.83 -19.25 -1.55
CA ALA A 138 13.28 -19.33 -2.95
C ALA A 138 12.27 -18.68 -3.92
N SER A 139 10.97 -18.82 -3.66
CA SER A 139 9.91 -18.15 -4.42
C SER A 139 9.80 -16.67 -4.10
N LEU A 140 10.05 -16.26 -2.84
CA LEU A 140 10.15 -14.86 -2.44
C LEU A 140 11.31 -14.14 -3.15
N GLY A 141 12.43 -14.82 -3.41
CA GLY A 141 13.51 -14.28 -4.23
C GLY A 141 13.05 -13.91 -5.65
N LYS A 142 12.28 -14.80 -6.29
CA LYS A 142 11.69 -14.53 -7.62
C LYS A 142 10.61 -13.44 -7.57
N LEU A 143 9.76 -13.45 -6.54
CA LEU A 143 8.75 -12.42 -6.31
C LEU A 143 9.38 -11.06 -6.04
N SER A 144 10.46 -11.00 -5.26
CA SER A 144 11.21 -9.77 -4.97
C SER A 144 11.87 -9.20 -6.23
N LEU A 145 12.44 -10.06 -7.09
CA LEU A 145 13.01 -9.64 -8.37
C LEU A 145 11.90 -9.08 -9.30
N LYS A 146 10.78 -9.80 -9.43
CA LYS A 146 9.65 -9.32 -10.23
C LYS A 146 9.11 -8.00 -9.69
N PHE A 147 8.88 -7.90 -8.38
CA PHE A 147 8.43 -6.66 -7.73
C PHE A 147 9.43 -5.51 -7.98
N GLY A 148 10.75 -5.77 -7.90
CA GLY A 148 11.77 -4.79 -8.21
C GLY A 148 11.72 -4.30 -9.67
N VAL A 149 11.52 -5.21 -10.62
CA VAL A 149 11.34 -4.85 -12.04
C VAL A 149 10.06 -4.04 -12.25
N ASP A 150 8.93 -4.50 -11.71
CA ASP A 150 7.65 -3.78 -11.79
C ASP A 150 7.79 -2.37 -11.19
N MET A 151 8.49 -2.22 -10.05
CA MET A 151 8.76 -0.92 -9.43
C MET A 151 9.59 0.00 -10.32
N ILE A 152 10.63 -0.51 -10.98
CA ILE A 152 11.45 0.29 -11.92
C ILE A 152 10.59 0.75 -13.09
N ILE A 153 9.77 -0.14 -13.64
CA ILE A 153 8.85 0.17 -14.75
C ILE A 153 7.85 1.23 -14.32
N ILE A 154 7.23 1.07 -13.13
CA ILE A 154 6.32 2.07 -12.57
C ILE A 154 7.00 3.43 -12.41
N LEU A 155 8.24 3.48 -11.90
CA LEU A 155 8.98 4.74 -11.74
C LEU A 155 9.28 5.42 -13.08
N VAL A 156 9.62 4.63 -14.10
CA VAL A 156 9.83 5.17 -15.46
C VAL A 156 8.53 5.76 -16.01
N PHE A 157 7.43 5.03 -15.96
CA PHE A 157 6.13 5.56 -16.40
C PHE A 157 5.68 6.74 -15.53
N PHE A 158 5.90 6.69 -14.24
CA PHE A 158 5.59 7.78 -13.31
C PHE A 158 6.35 9.06 -13.66
N PHE A 159 7.64 8.96 -14.00
CA PHE A 159 8.42 10.09 -14.49
C PHE A 159 7.78 10.70 -15.75
N PHE A 160 7.44 9.87 -16.73
CA PHE A 160 6.82 10.33 -17.97
C PHE A 160 5.39 10.86 -17.74
N CYS A 161 4.61 10.27 -16.85
CA CYS A 161 3.30 10.80 -16.46
C CYS A 161 3.40 12.18 -15.83
N ASN A 162 4.41 12.43 -14.99
CA ASN A 162 4.66 13.77 -14.43
C ASN A 162 5.16 14.75 -15.48
N LEU A 163 6.00 14.30 -16.42
CA LEU A 163 6.58 15.15 -17.46
C LEU A 163 5.54 15.60 -18.50
N TYR A 164 4.70 14.66 -18.96
CA TYR A 164 3.73 14.84 -20.04
C TYR A 164 2.26 14.77 -19.59
N GLY A 165 2.00 14.77 -18.27
CA GLY A 165 0.65 14.55 -17.73
C GLY A 165 -0.37 15.58 -18.20
N ASN A 166 0.01 16.85 -18.30
CA ASN A 166 -0.89 17.90 -18.79
C ASN A 166 -1.27 17.70 -20.25
N GLU A 167 -0.32 17.29 -21.10
CA GLU A 167 -0.54 16.99 -22.49
C GLU A 167 -1.44 15.75 -22.63
N LEU A 168 -1.18 14.68 -21.87
CA LEU A 168 -2.01 13.46 -21.86
C LEU A 168 -3.45 13.74 -21.41
N ILE A 169 -3.64 14.53 -20.36
CA ILE A 169 -4.98 14.94 -19.89
C ILE A 169 -5.69 15.77 -20.94
N SER A 170 -4.98 16.66 -21.65
CA SER A 170 -5.56 17.45 -22.74
C SER A 170 -6.04 16.55 -23.88
N TYR A 171 -5.25 15.59 -24.32
CA TYR A 171 -5.67 14.61 -25.33
C TYR A 171 -6.89 13.80 -24.90
N LEU A 172 -6.93 13.35 -23.64
CA LEU A 172 -8.10 12.65 -23.09
C LEU A 172 -9.36 13.52 -23.12
N LYS A 173 -9.25 14.79 -22.72
CA LYS A 173 -10.37 15.75 -22.75
C LYS A 173 -10.93 15.95 -24.17
N TYR A 174 -10.06 15.97 -25.19
CA TYR A 174 -10.50 16.10 -26.59
C TYR A 174 -11.07 14.78 -27.15
N ALA A 175 -10.58 13.64 -26.71
CA ALA A 175 -11.03 12.33 -27.20
C ALA A 175 -12.38 11.90 -26.64
N LEU A 176 -12.74 12.35 -25.43
CA LEU A 176 -13.99 11.99 -24.80
C LEU A 176 -15.15 12.84 -25.35
N PRO A 177 -16.30 12.24 -25.68
CA PRO A 177 -17.49 12.96 -26.15
C PRO A 177 -18.26 13.63 -25.01
N LEU A 178 -17.54 14.28 -24.09
CA LEU A 178 -18.07 14.94 -22.90
C LEU A 178 -17.70 16.42 -22.92
N LYS A 179 -18.49 17.25 -22.22
CA LYS A 179 -18.11 18.64 -22.03
C LYS A 179 -16.82 18.71 -21.19
N GLN A 180 -15.92 19.63 -21.51
CA GLN A 180 -14.64 19.77 -20.83
C GLN A 180 -14.78 19.89 -19.31
N ASN A 181 -15.77 20.64 -18.84
CA ASN A 181 -16.03 20.84 -17.41
C ASN A 181 -16.44 19.52 -16.70
N ASP A 182 -17.22 18.66 -17.37
CA ASP A 182 -17.68 17.40 -16.81
C ASP A 182 -16.51 16.40 -16.71
N THR A 183 -15.67 16.33 -17.74
CA THR A 183 -14.44 15.52 -17.73
C THR A 183 -13.46 16.00 -16.65
N GLU A 184 -13.29 17.33 -16.51
CA GLU A 184 -12.42 17.92 -15.48
C GLU A 184 -12.93 17.64 -14.06
N SER A 185 -14.25 17.64 -13.86
CA SER A 185 -14.86 17.30 -12.58
C SER A 185 -14.57 15.86 -12.16
N ILE A 186 -14.72 14.87 -13.06
CA ILE A 186 -14.38 13.47 -12.76
C ILE A 186 -12.90 13.33 -12.44
N LEU A 187 -12.02 13.85 -13.31
CA LEU A 187 -10.57 13.72 -13.11
C LEU A 187 -10.12 14.38 -11.82
N SER A 188 -10.70 15.54 -11.45
CA SER A 188 -10.37 16.22 -10.20
C SER A 188 -10.89 15.46 -8.98
N GLU A 189 -12.10 14.87 -9.03
CA GLU A 189 -12.65 14.08 -7.92
C GLU A 189 -11.78 12.84 -7.66
N VAL A 190 -11.46 12.08 -8.72
CA VAL A 190 -10.54 10.93 -8.61
C VAL A 190 -9.18 11.37 -8.08
N GLY A 191 -8.61 12.45 -8.62
CA GLY A 191 -7.32 12.99 -8.17
C GLY A 191 -7.31 13.40 -6.71
N ASN A 192 -8.36 14.07 -6.24
CA ASN A 192 -8.47 14.49 -4.84
C ASN A 192 -8.56 13.29 -3.89
N VAL A 193 -9.40 12.29 -4.22
CA VAL A 193 -9.50 11.05 -3.42
C VAL A 193 -8.17 10.32 -3.40
N MET A 194 -7.52 10.17 -4.56
CA MET A 194 -6.22 9.51 -4.65
C MET A 194 -5.15 10.23 -3.84
N SER A 195 -5.12 11.56 -3.86
CA SER A 195 -4.19 12.34 -3.04
C SER A 195 -4.43 12.11 -1.55
N VAL A 196 -5.69 12.14 -1.09
CA VAL A 196 -6.02 11.89 0.32
C VAL A 196 -5.61 10.48 0.73
N VAL A 197 -5.99 9.47 -0.04
CA VAL A 197 -5.65 8.06 0.24
C VAL A 197 -4.14 7.89 0.28
N PHE A 198 -3.42 8.36 -0.73
CA PHE A 198 -1.97 8.22 -0.83
C PHE A 198 -1.24 8.88 0.33
N TYR A 199 -1.47 10.16 0.56
CA TYR A 199 -0.76 10.89 1.64
C TYR A 199 -1.14 10.39 3.03
N SER A 200 -2.41 10.05 3.26
CA SER A 200 -2.83 9.50 4.57
C SER A 200 -2.22 8.12 4.82
N THR A 201 -2.15 7.29 3.80
CA THR A 201 -1.50 5.96 3.89
C THR A 201 -0.02 6.09 4.21
N ILE A 202 0.71 6.96 3.49
CA ILE A 202 2.14 7.18 3.75
C ILE A 202 2.38 7.76 5.14
N ALA A 203 1.60 8.77 5.53
CA ALA A 203 1.76 9.35 6.86
C ALA A 203 1.49 8.30 7.95
N ASN A 204 0.46 7.47 7.78
CA ASN A 204 0.15 6.38 8.71
C ASN A 204 1.28 5.34 8.77
N MET A 205 1.82 4.92 7.62
CA MET A 205 2.98 4.03 7.55
C MET A 205 4.18 4.56 8.34
N ILE A 206 4.53 5.83 8.11
CA ILE A 206 5.67 6.46 8.78
C ILE A 206 5.44 6.55 10.28
N ILE A 207 4.26 7.00 10.71
CA ILE A 207 3.92 7.14 12.13
C ILE A 207 3.92 5.78 12.83
N GLN A 208 3.23 4.80 12.28
CA GLN A 208 3.12 3.47 12.88
C GLN A 208 4.46 2.75 12.89
N GLY A 209 5.23 2.82 11.79
CA GLY A 209 6.57 2.24 11.74
C GLY A 209 7.53 2.90 12.72
N PHE A 210 7.48 4.22 12.87
CA PHE A 210 8.30 4.94 13.84
C PHE A 210 7.95 4.55 15.29
N LEU A 211 6.65 4.47 15.62
CA LEU A 211 6.20 4.04 16.94
C LEU A 211 6.63 2.59 17.24
N PHE A 212 6.56 1.71 16.25
CA PHE A 212 6.99 0.33 16.40
C PHE A 212 8.52 0.21 16.51
N ALA A 213 9.27 1.01 15.76
CA ALA A 213 10.73 1.10 15.87
C ALA A 213 11.17 1.46 17.29
N ILE A 214 10.48 2.41 17.93
CA ILE A 214 10.79 2.82 19.30
C ILE A 214 10.64 1.64 20.26
N ILE A 215 9.48 0.97 20.29
CA ILE A 215 9.25 -0.09 21.27
C ILE A 215 10.18 -1.29 21.06
N THR A 216 10.45 -1.68 19.81
CA THR A 216 11.34 -2.80 19.53
C THR A 216 12.79 -2.49 19.85
N SER A 217 13.24 -1.23 19.67
CA SER A 217 14.58 -0.81 20.06
C SER A 217 14.83 -0.92 21.56
N PHE A 218 13.82 -0.70 22.40
CA PHE A 218 13.94 -0.89 23.87
C PHE A 218 14.24 -2.34 24.27
N TYR A 219 13.87 -3.29 23.42
CA TYR A 219 14.10 -4.72 23.63
C TYR A 219 15.28 -5.27 22.82
N GLY A 220 16.14 -4.39 22.28
CA GLY A 220 17.40 -4.76 21.61
C GLY A 220 17.26 -5.21 20.16
N TYR A 221 16.09 -5.03 19.55
CA TYR A 221 15.90 -5.26 18.11
C TYR A 221 16.43 -4.08 17.29
N ASP A 222 16.80 -4.35 16.04
CA ASP A 222 17.03 -3.28 15.07
C ASP A 222 15.73 -2.53 14.80
N GLY A 223 15.56 -1.37 15.47
CA GLY A 223 14.35 -0.56 15.37
C GLY A 223 14.10 -0.04 13.95
N VAL A 224 15.17 0.22 13.16
CA VAL A 224 15.00 0.68 11.79
C VAL A 224 14.41 -0.42 10.94
N LEU A 225 14.95 -1.63 11.03
CA LEU A 225 14.45 -2.79 10.30
C LEU A 225 13.01 -3.12 10.69
N THR A 226 12.74 -3.24 11.99
CA THR A 226 11.40 -3.58 12.50
C THR A 226 10.38 -2.49 12.19
N GLY A 227 10.77 -1.22 12.27
CA GLY A 227 9.94 -0.09 11.90
C GLY A 227 9.59 -0.05 10.41
N ILE A 228 10.56 -0.29 9.53
CA ILE A 228 10.31 -0.42 8.09
C ILE A 228 9.39 -1.59 7.82
N PHE A 229 9.65 -2.75 8.41
CA PHE A 229 8.79 -3.92 8.25
C PHE A 229 7.36 -3.64 8.68
N PHE A 230 7.17 -3.01 9.85
CA PHE A 230 5.85 -2.62 10.33
C PHE A 230 5.16 -1.61 9.40
N SER A 231 5.89 -0.62 8.88
CA SER A 231 5.38 0.37 7.94
C SER A 231 4.75 -0.28 6.72
N PHE A 232 5.46 -1.22 6.09
CA PHE A 232 4.93 -1.94 4.92
C PHE A 232 3.83 -2.95 5.28
N ALA A 233 3.96 -3.65 6.41
CA ALA A 233 2.93 -4.55 6.89
C ALA A 233 1.61 -3.80 7.17
N SER A 234 1.66 -2.60 7.74
CA SER A 234 0.50 -1.78 8.07
C SER A 234 -0.35 -1.36 6.86
N LEU A 235 0.19 -1.50 5.64
CA LEU A 235 -0.58 -1.32 4.40
C LEU A 235 -1.71 -2.35 4.25
N ILE A 236 -1.53 -3.54 4.87
CA ILE A 236 -2.58 -4.56 4.89
C ILE A 236 -3.49 -4.27 6.07
N PRO A 237 -4.71 -3.75 5.85
CA PRO A 237 -5.59 -3.37 6.95
C PRO A 237 -5.88 -4.55 7.89
N VAL A 238 -5.92 -4.29 9.18
CA VAL A 238 -6.22 -5.23 10.28
C VAL A 238 -5.13 -6.29 10.49
N VAL A 239 -4.69 -6.98 9.44
CA VAL A 239 -3.77 -8.13 9.54
C VAL A 239 -2.31 -7.69 9.62
N GLY A 240 -1.96 -6.58 8.98
CA GLY A 240 -0.56 -6.15 8.83
C GLY A 240 0.17 -5.94 10.13
N GLY A 241 -0.48 -5.31 11.11
CA GLY A 241 0.08 -5.12 12.44
C GLY A 241 0.45 -6.44 13.12
N ILE A 242 -0.44 -7.43 13.08
CA ILE A 242 -0.24 -8.76 13.69
C ILE A 242 0.95 -9.47 13.04
N LEU A 243 1.11 -9.36 11.73
CA LEU A 243 2.23 -9.97 11.01
C LEU A 243 3.58 -9.41 11.47
N ALA A 244 3.62 -8.19 11.96
CA ALA A 244 4.85 -7.56 12.43
C ALA A 244 5.13 -7.84 13.91
N TRP A 245 4.18 -7.56 14.81
CA TRP A 245 4.41 -7.72 16.25
C TRP A 245 4.27 -9.16 16.75
N GLY A 246 3.40 -9.96 16.11
CA GLY A 246 3.11 -11.33 16.54
C GLY A 246 4.35 -12.21 16.63
N PRO A 247 5.16 -12.35 15.57
CA PRO A 247 6.40 -13.15 15.61
C PRO A 247 7.38 -12.69 16.68
N ILE A 248 7.55 -11.37 16.86
CA ILE A 248 8.47 -10.82 17.87
C ILE A 248 7.96 -11.14 19.28
N SER A 249 6.67 -10.94 19.55
CA SER A 249 6.09 -11.25 20.86
C SER A 249 6.15 -12.74 21.17
N ILE A 250 5.91 -13.61 20.18
CA ILE A 250 6.04 -15.06 20.33
C ILE A 250 7.49 -15.45 20.64
N TYR A 251 8.45 -14.86 19.96
CA TYR A 251 9.87 -15.11 20.17
C TYR A 251 10.31 -14.70 21.59
N GLU A 252 9.93 -13.50 22.06
CA GLU A 252 10.22 -13.04 23.43
C GLU A 252 9.58 -13.95 24.49
N PHE A 253 8.33 -14.33 24.28
CA PHE A 253 7.63 -15.26 25.17
C PHE A 253 8.36 -16.59 25.30
N ALA A 254 8.81 -17.17 24.18
CA ALA A 254 9.50 -18.44 24.17
C ALA A 254 10.90 -18.39 24.79
N ASN A 255 11.56 -17.22 24.78
CA ASN A 255 12.83 -17.01 25.49
C ASN A 255 12.65 -16.67 26.97
N GLY A 256 11.42 -16.73 27.49
CA GLY A 256 11.12 -16.47 28.90
C GLY A 256 10.92 -14.98 29.23
N ASN A 257 11.04 -14.08 28.26
CA ASN A 257 10.84 -12.64 28.42
C ASN A 257 9.36 -12.25 28.33
N ILE A 258 8.54 -12.81 29.23
CA ILE A 258 7.07 -12.63 29.20
C ILE A 258 6.69 -11.15 29.26
N ALA A 259 7.42 -10.36 30.04
CA ALA A 259 7.18 -8.92 30.14
C ALA A 259 7.38 -8.21 28.79
N ALA A 260 8.44 -8.54 28.04
CA ALA A 260 8.70 -7.99 26.73
C ALA A 260 7.60 -8.38 25.73
N ALA A 261 7.25 -9.67 25.71
CA ALA A 261 6.19 -10.19 24.83
C ALA A 261 4.86 -9.46 25.04
N ILE A 262 4.42 -9.33 26.29
CA ILE A 262 3.17 -8.64 26.64
C ILE A 262 3.26 -7.15 26.34
N THR A 263 4.37 -6.50 26.67
CA THR A 263 4.52 -5.05 26.46
C THR A 263 4.51 -4.70 24.97
N ILE A 264 5.23 -5.44 24.14
CA ILE A 264 5.23 -5.22 22.67
C ILE A 264 3.82 -5.42 22.10
N ALA A 265 3.12 -6.49 22.50
CA ALA A 265 1.77 -6.76 22.03
C ALA A 265 0.78 -5.66 22.47
N ILE A 266 0.73 -5.34 23.77
CA ILE A 266 -0.20 -4.34 24.30
C ILE A 266 0.10 -2.95 23.74
N TYR A 267 1.38 -2.54 23.71
CA TYR A 267 1.77 -1.27 23.12
C TYR A 267 1.33 -1.16 21.66
N THR A 268 1.56 -2.21 20.87
CA THR A 268 1.17 -2.20 19.45
C THR A 268 -0.34 -2.12 19.27
N ILE A 269 -1.10 -2.88 20.05
CA ILE A 269 -2.57 -2.88 19.96
C ILE A 269 -3.13 -1.54 20.44
N VAL A 270 -2.69 -1.05 21.62
CA VAL A 270 -3.27 0.14 22.25
C VAL A 270 -2.73 1.44 21.63
N VAL A 271 -1.40 1.57 21.50
CA VAL A 271 -0.79 2.82 21.04
C VAL A 271 -0.77 2.90 19.51
N ILE A 272 -0.34 1.83 18.83
CA ILE A 272 -0.19 1.89 17.39
C ILE A 272 -1.53 1.66 16.70
N SER A 273 -2.23 0.55 17.00
CA SER A 273 -3.45 0.24 16.26
C SER A 273 -4.63 1.08 16.71
N PHE A 274 -4.83 1.28 18.02
CA PHE A 274 -5.98 2.03 18.51
C PHE A 274 -5.73 3.55 18.52
N ALA A 275 -4.68 4.03 19.20
CA ALA A 275 -4.48 5.48 19.36
C ALA A 275 -4.05 6.15 18.03
N ALA A 276 -3.15 5.52 17.24
CA ALA A 276 -2.73 6.09 15.97
C ALA A 276 -3.88 6.10 14.95
N ASP A 277 -4.63 5.01 14.83
CA ASP A 277 -5.75 4.96 13.87
C ASP A 277 -6.94 5.83 14.31
N THR A 278 -7.23 5.92 15.62
CA THR A 278 -8.39 6.67 16.11
C THR A 278 -8.12 8.16 16.29
N LEU A 279 -6.91 8.56 16.70
CA LEU A 279 -6.58 9.95 17.01
C LEU A 279 -5.72 10.60 15.94
N LEU A 280 -4.63 9.95 15.51
CA LEU A 280 -3.68 10.58 14.59
C LEU A 280 -4.17 10.57 13.15
N LYS A 281 -4.75 9.48 12.69
CA LYS A 281 -5.23 9.35 11.30
C LYS A 281 -6.26 10.43 10.92
N PRO A 282 -7.32 10.73 11.71
CA PRO A 282 -8.24 11.83 11.40
C PRO A 282 -7.57 13.20 11.37
N LEU A 283 -6.57 13.45 12.25
CA LEU A 283 -5.80 14.69 12.25
C LEU A 283 -4.96 14.82 10.98
N VAL A 284 -4.31 13.73 10.58
CA VAL A 284 -3.54 13.65 9.32
C VAL A 284 -4.45 13.91 8.11
N ILE A 285 -5.59 13.23 8.04
CA ILE A 285 -6.58 13.44 6.95
C ILE A 285 -7.08 14.88 6.94
N LYS A 286 -7.38 15.47 8.10
CA LYS A 286 -7.79 16.88 8.21
C LYS A 286 -6.69 17.82 7.70
N PHE A 287 -5.44 17.59 8.07
CA PHE A 287 -4.29 18.36 7.59
C PHE A 287 -4.12 18.24 6.07
N ILE A 288 -4.18 17.01 5.54
CA ILE A 288 -4.07 16.74 4.10
C ILE A 288 -5.20 17.46 3.34
N ASN A 289 -6.45 17.32 3.79
CA ASN A 289 -7.60 17.96 3.17
C ASN A 289 -7.49 19.50 3.19
N SER A 290 -6.90 20.08 4.24
CA SER A 290 -6.77 21.54 4.35
C SER A 290 -5.61 22.14 3.54
N LYS A 291 -4.54 21.36 3.31
CA LYS A 291 -3.29 21.88 2.74
C LYS A 291 -2.92 21.29 1.37
N LEU A 292 -3.30 20.04 1.13
CA LEU A 292 -2.85 19.28 -0.04
C LEU A 292 -3.96 18.93 -1.04
N VAL A 293 -5.24 19.15 -0.68
CA VAL A 293 -6.38 18.83 -1.55
C VAL A 293 -7.13 20.10 -1.91
N LYS A 294 -7.35 20.34 -3.20
CA LYS A 294 -8.02 21.55 -3.69
C LYS A 294 -9.51 21.62 -3.31
N ILE A 295 -10.18 20.48 -3.30
CA ILE A 295 -11.60 20.35 -2.98
C ILE A 295 -11.74 19.23 -1.95
N PRO A 296 -12.11 19.52 -0.69
CA PRO A 296 -12.33 18.50 0.32
C PRO A 296 -13.44 17.54 -0.13
N THR A 297 -13.12 16.28 -0.29
CA THR A 297 -14.08 15.23 -0.64
C THR A 297 -14.54 14.53 0.62
N LYS A 298 -15.87 14.37 0.77
CA LYS A 298 -16.43 13.48 1.79
C LYS A 298 -16.22 12.05 1.34
N ILE A 299 -15.16 11.41 1.85
CA ILE A 299 -14.82 10.04 1.56
C ILE A 299 -15.51 9.16 2.62
N ASN A 300 -16.21 8.13 2.17
CA ASN A 300 -16.69 7.11 3.08
C ASN A 300 -15.52 6.17 3.40
N GLU A 301 -14.99 6.27 4.62
CA GLU A 301 -13.82 5.51 5.06
C GLU A 301 -14.04 3.99 4.99
N LEU A 302 -15.27 3.53 5.30
CA LEU A 302 -15.62 2.12 5.22
C LEU A 302 -15.57 1.60 3.78
N LEU A 303 -16.05 2.40 2.83
CA LEU A 303 -16.00 2.06 1.40
C LEU A 303 -14.57 1.97 0.90
N ILE A 304 -13.71 2.92 1.30
CA ILE A 304 -12.28 2.90 0.97
C ILE A 304 -11.61 1.67 1.59
N PHE A 305 -11.93 1.33 2.83
CA PHE A 305 -11.40 0.14 3.50
C PHE A 305 -11.74 -1.14 2.72
N PHE A 306 -13.00 -1.36 2.35
CA PHE A 306 -13.39 -2.52 1.55
C PHE A 306 -12.79 -2.50 0.15
N ALA A 307 -12.66 -1.32 -0.46
CA ALA A 307 -12.00 -1.18 -1.74
C ALA A 307 -10.51 -1.55 -1.67
N MET A 308 -9.82 -1.18 -0.59
CA MET A 308 -8.43 -1.60 -0.34
C MET A 308 -8.32 -3.11 -0.16
N LEU A 309 -9.19 -3.74 0.65
CA LEU A 309 -9.21 -5.19 0.84
C LEU A 309 -9.47 -5.94 -0.47
N ALA A 310 -10.49 -5.55 -1.22
CA ALA A 310 -10.77 -6.13 -2.54
C ALA A 310 -9.62 -5.90 -3.53
N GLY A 311 -9.01 -4.73 -3.48
CA GLY A 311 -7.84 -4.39 -4.29
C GLY A 311 -6.65 -5.31 -3.97
N ILE A 312 -6.32 -5.50 -2.69
CA ILE A 312 -5.21 -6.36 -2.26
C ILE A 312 -5.42 -7.81 -2.75
N THR A 313 -6.63 -8.34 -2.64
CA THR A 313 -6.93 -9.71 -3.10
C THR A 313 -6.80 -9.86 -4.61
N THR A 314 -7.10 -8.80 -5.39
CA THR A 314 -7.10 -8.85 -6.85
C THR A 314 -5.74 -8.46 -7.47
N PHE A 315 -5.10 -7.43 -6.94
CA PHE A 315 -3.89 -6.80 -7.50
C PHE A 315 -2.67 -6.89 -6.57
N GLY A 316 -2.78 -7.62 -5.45
CA GLY A 316 -1.72 -7.70 -4.44
C GLY A 316 -1.42 -6.34 -3.81
N PHE A 317 -0.14 -6.07 -3.54
CA PHE A 317 0.33 -4.84 -2.89
C PHE A 317 -0.25 -3.56 -3.51
N TRP A 318 -0.27 -3.47 -4.83
CA TRP A 318 -0.78 -2.29 -5.55
C TRP A 318 -2.28 -2.09 -5.41
N GLY A 319 -3.00 -3.11 -4.97
CA GLY A 319 -4.44 -3.03 -4.73
C GLY A 319 -4.84 -2.04 -3.65
N VAL A 320 -3.93 -1.70 -2.73
CA VAL A 320 -4.15 -0.63 -1.73
C VAL A 320 -4.45 0.71 -2.41
N ILE A 321 -3.82 0.97 -3.55
CA ILE A 321 -4.00 2.19 -4.34
C ILE A 321 -5.10 2.00 -5.39
N LEU A 322 -5.07 0.87 -6.11
CA LEU A 322 -6.00 0.59 -7.21
C LEU A 322 -7.45 0.41 -6.75
N GLY A 323 -7.67 -0.25 -5.62
CA GLY A 323 -9.01 -0.49 -5.10
C GLY A 323 -9.81 0.81 -4.90
N PRO A 324 -9.33 1.74 -4.07
CA PRO A 324 -9.97 3.04 -3.89
C PRO A 324 -10.12 3.82 -5.20
N ALA A 325 -9.11 3.78 -6.09
CA ALA A 325 -9.17 4.47 -7.38
C ALA A 325 -10.31 3.98 -8.26
N ILE A 326 -10.45 2.66 -8.41
CA ILE A 326 -11.49 2.03 -9.23
C ILE A 326 -12.88 2.35 -8.67
N VAL A 327 -13.08 2.21 -7.36
CA VAL A 327 -14.36 2.49 -6.72
C VAL A 327 -14.72 3.97 -6.83
N THR A 328 -13.76 4.87 -6.62
CA THR A 328 -13.99 6.31 -6.75
C THR A 328 -14.34 6.68 -8.18
N PHE A 329 -13.59 6.15 -9.16
CA PHE A 329 -13.89 6.38 -10.58
C PHE A 329 -15.31 5.93 -10.94
N PHE A 330 -15.73 4.76 -10.46
CA PHE A 330 -17.08 4.26 -10.67
C PHE A 330 -18.15 5.18 -10.08
N ILE A 331 -17.98 5.63 -8.83
CA ILE A 331 -18.92 6.55 -8.17
C ILE A 331 -18.99 7.88 -8.91
N SER A 332 -17.85 8.44 -9.31
CA SER A 332 -17.79 9.70 -10.05
C SER A 332 -18.47 9.59 -11.41
N THR A 333 -18.34 8.42 -12.06
CA THR A 333 -19.02 8.14 -13.33
C THR A 333 -20.54 8.06 -13.16
N ILE A 334 -21.02 7.41 -12.09
CA ILE A 334 -22.47 7.36 -11.78
C ILE A 334 -23.02 8.76 -11.52
N LYS A 335 -22.31 9.56 -10.71
CA LYS A 335 -22.73 10.95 -10.43
C LYS A 335 -22.84 11.77 -11.71
N LEU A 336 -21.84 11.64 -12.60
CA LEU A 336 -21.89 12.32 -13.91
C LEU A 336 -23.08 11.85 -14.75
N TYR A 337 -23.31 10.52 -14.84
CA TYR A 337 -24.46 9.98 -15.55
C TYR A 337 -25.79 10.57 -15.04
N THR A 338 -25.95 10.65 -13.72
CA THR A 338 -27.15 11.25 -13.10
C THR A 338 -27.31 12.72 -13.48
N LEU A 339 -26.21 13.50 -13.43
CA LEU A 339 -26.23 14.91 -13.83
C LEU A 339 -26.54 15.12 -15.33
N LEU A 340 -26.01 14.24 -16.21
CA LEU A 340 -26.28 14.30 -17.64
C LEU A 340 -27.74 13.94 -17.97
N ARG A 341 -28.30 12.97 -17.24
CA ARG A 341 -29.70 12.59 -17.37
C ARG A 341 -30.63 13.72 -16.94
N GLU A 342 -30.35 14.42 -15.84
CA GLU A 342 -31.11 15.58 -15.39
C GLU A 342 -31.05 16.75 -16.39
N ARG A 343 -29.98 16.84 -17.18
CA ARG A 343 -29.81 17.84 -18.25
C ARG A 343 -30.40 17.43 -19.60
N ASN A 344 -31.14 16.30 -19.68
CA ASN A 344 -31.68 15.72 -20.92
C ASN A 344 -30.59 15.44 -22.02
N PHE A 345 -29.40 15.09 -21.61
CA PHE A 345 -28.29 14.76 -22.54
C PHE A 345 -28.20 13.27 -22.85
N VAL A 346 -28.88 12.42 -22.08
CA VAL A 346 -28.97 10.96 -22.24
C VAL A 346 -30.42 10.51 -22.10
#